data_9fec60c5530e70171221a6e68aa4c1b6
#
_entry.id   9fec60c5530e70171221a6e68aa4c1b6
#
_cell.length_a   1.000
_cell.length_b   1.000
_cell.length_c   1.000
_cell.angle_alpha   90.00
_cell.angle_beta   90.00
_cell.angle_gamma   90.00
#
_symmetry.space_group_name_H-M   'P 1'
#
loop_
_entity.id
_entity.type
_entity.pdbx_description
1 polymer ?
#
loop_
_entity_poly.entity_id
_entity_poly.type
_entity_poly.pdbx_seq_one_letter_code
_entity_poly.pdbx_strand_id
1 'polypeptide(L)'
;MACPGAGKTTFALTAARHWLRGERLPLVVVAPTRHLKTQWAQAAERFGFHLEPAWDASTGDIPPDMHGIVVTYAQVASAARTLFNVSRGGIVILDEVHHAGGDLSWGEGVAEAFAEANARLLLSGTPFRSDDAPIPFVSYTLGDHGDAVSDYEYDYGKALVDGGVVRPVFFPRFDGHMEWIAADGSHKEASFSDDVAYEDRSARLRTALDAGGQWLPTVLVRADEKLRNLRRQQADAGGLVIAIDQEHARACAALLERWTGERPAIALSDDPKASEVIEQYARSDQAWVVAVRMISEGVDIPRLRVGVHATTTVTPLFFRQAVGRIARWTPGLASQKAYFYVPDDPRLRHHAQNIASQRRHSIDERIEKAAQRETALDDLNRAVQIEEQPSLFQALSSTALDGDETPPPADDGIDPHEDIVIAAEELAGLPVDLPPPPKLPGRDVDAKAALGGLRARHARKKDLRQWNADRVLELVRVTGMEHPMVNAELNKRAGVGRVAEADEAALRRRLQAADDWLESFRRAT
;
A
#
# COMPACT_ATOMS: atom_id res chain seq x y z
N MET A 1 -7.59 -4.18 -15.94
CA MET A 1 -7.42 -3.65 -14.57
C MET A 1 -7.97 -4.66 -13.57
N ALA A 2 -7.30 -4.89 -12.42
CA ALA A 2 -7.84 -5.76 -11.36
C ALA A 2 -7.45 -5.24 -9.98
N CYS A 3 -8.38 -5.28 -9.03
CA CYS A 3 -8.16 -4.75 -7.68
C CYS A 3 -6.98 -5.46 -6.97
N PRO A 4 -6.31 -4.81 -6.02
CA PRO A 4 -5.26 -5.46 -5.24
C PRO A 4 -5.80 -6.71 -4.51
N GLY A 5 -5.06 -7.81 -4.54
CA GLY A 5 -5.48 -9.09 -3.96
C GLY A 5 -6.33 -9.97 -4.89
N ALA A 6 -6.75 -9.49 -6.06
CA ALA A 6 -7.60 -10.23 -7.00
C ALA A 6 -6.88 -11.32 -7.83
N GLY A 7 -5.63 -11.66 -7.51
CA GLY A 7 -4.92 -12.74 -8.19
C GLY A 7 -4.32 -12.36 -9.56
N LYS A 8 -3.93 -11.08 -9.77
CA LYS A 8 -3.30 -10.60 -11.03
C LYS A 8 -2.17 -11.52 -11.53
N THR A 9 -1.27 -11.94 -10.66
CA THR A 9 -0.16 -12.84 -10.99
C THR A 9 -0.64 -14.19 -11.52
N THR A 10 -1.62 -14.81 -10.83
CA THR A 10 -2.24 -16.08 -11.25
C THR A 10 -2.90 -15.96 -12.62
N PHE A 11 -3.68 -14.90 -12.82
CA PHE A 11 -4.31 -14.60 -14.10
C PHE A 11 -3.27 -14.46 -15.23
N ALA A 12 -2.22 -13.66 -15.00
CA ALA A 12 -1.19 -13.41 -16.01
C ALA A 12 -0.41 -14.69 -16.40
N LEU A 13 -0.05 -15.52 -15.43
CA LEU A 13 0.65 -16.78 -15.69
C LEU A 13 -0.26 -17.81 -16.36
N THR A 14 -1.56 -17.82 -16.03
CA THR A 14 -2.55 -18.64 -16.72
C THR A 14 -2.70 -18.20 -18.18
N ALA A 15 -2.79 -16.89 -18.44
CA ALA A 15 -2.86 -16.33 -19.77
C ALA A 15 -1.57 -16.64 -20.58
N ALA A 16 -0.40 -16.46 -19.98
CA ALA A 16 0.88 -16.81 -20.60
C ALA A 16 0.92 -18.30 -20.98
N ARG A 17 0.50 -19.19 -20.09
CA ARG A 17 0.42 -20.63 -20.35
C ARG A 17 -0.52 -20.96 -21.51
N HIS A 18 -1.64 -20.24 -21.60
CA HIS A 18 -2.60 -20.41 -22.69
C HIS A 18 -2.01 -19.94 -24.02
N TRP A 19 -1.33 -18.81 -24.07
CA TRP A 19 -0.72 -18.26 -25.28
C TRP A 19 0.46 -19.09 -25.77
N LEU A 20 1.30 -19.59 -24.86
CA LEU A 20 2.49 -20.37 -25.24
C LEU A 20 2.18 -21.79 -25.75
N ARG A 21 1.09 -22.42 -25.35
CA ARG A 21 0.56 -23.73 -25.82
C ARG A 21 1.59 -24.72 -26.41
N GLY A 22 2.79 -24.79 -25.78
CA GLY A 22 3.86 -25.68 -26.21
C GLY A 22 4.87 -25.07 -27.19
N GLU A 23 4.68 -23.81 -27.59
CA GLU A 23 5.70 -23.06 -28.32
C GLU A 23 6.75 -22.48 -27.36
N ARG A 24 8.02 -22.58 -27.76
CA ARG A 24 9.13 -22.03 -26.96
C ARG A 24 9.36 -20.57 -27.31
N LEU A 25 8.42 -19.71 -26.91
CA LEU A 25 8.53 -18.26 -27.04
C LEU A 25 9.06 -17.65 -25.75
N PRO A 26 9.85 -16.56 -25.81
CA PRO A 26 10.36 -15.89 -24.63
C PRO A 26 9.23 -15.28 -23.79
N LEU A 27 9.32 -15.47 -22.46
CA LEU A 27 8.43 -14.83 -21.49
C LEU A 27 9.21 -13.78 -20.69
N VAL A 28 8.87 -12.52 -20.83
CA VAL A 28 9.46 -11.42 -20.06
C VAL A 28 8.45 -10.86 -19.09
N VAL A 29 8.81 -10.80 -17.81
CA VAL A 29 8.01 -10.15 -16.77
C VAL A 29 8.72 -8.89 -16.30
N VAL A 30 8.03 -7.77 -16.29
CA VAL A 30 8.52 -6.50 -15.75
C VAL A 30 7.85 -6.24 -14.43
N ALA A 31 8.63 -6.18 -13.36
CA ALA A 31 8.16 -5.97 -11.99
C ALA A 31 8.60 -4.58 -11.46
N PRO A 32 7.81 -3.93 -10.58
CA PRO A 32 8.16 -2.62 -10.02
C PRO A 32 9.45 -2.62 -9.19
N THR A 33 9.71 -3.68 -8.45
CA THR A 33 10.82 -3.74 -7.49
C THR A 33 11.64 -5.02 -7.62
N ARG A 34 12.89 -4.99 -7.13
CA ARG A 34 13.79 -6.17 -7.13
C ARG A 34 13.20 -7.35 -6.34
N HIS A 35 12.53 -7.09 -5.23
CA HIS A 35 11.92 -8.14 -4.41
C HIS A 35 10.81 -8.89 -5.18
N LEU A 36 10.00 -8.17 -5.97
CA LEU A 36 8.96 -8.77 -6.79
C LEU A 36 9.50 -9.67 -7.90
N LYS A 37 10.74 -9.46 -8.37
CA LYS A 37 11.36 -10.36 -9.36
C LYS A 37 11.39 -11.80 -8.86
N THR A 38 11.85 -12.00 -7.62
CA THR A 38 11.92 -13.34 -7.01
C THR A 38 10.51 -13.92 -6.79
N GLN A 39 9.56 -13.10 -6.34
CA GLN A 39 8.18 -13.57 -6.15
C GLN A 39 7.52 -14.00 -7.47
N TRP A 40 7.74 -13.24 -8.56
CA TRP A 40 7.26 -13.61 -9.89
C TRP A 40 7.88 -14.92 -10.38
N ALA A 41 9.20 -15.12 -10.21
CA ALA A 41 9.88 -16.35 -10.57
C ALA A 41 9.31 -17.56 -9.80
N GLN A 42 9.17 -17.44 -8.47
CA GLN A 42 8.58 -18.48 -7.64
C GLN A 42 7.10 -18.78 -7.97
N ALA A 43 6.33 -17.73 -8.28
CA ALA A 43 4.94 -17.92 -8.71
C ALA A 43 4.87 -18.65 -10.06
N ALA A 44 5.77 -18.33 -11.00
CA ALA A 44 5.83 -18.91 -12.33
C ALA A 44 6.12 -20.42 -12.30
N GLU A 45 6.94 -20.89 -11.37
CA GLU A 45 7.24 -22.33 -11.20
C GLU A 45 5.98 -23.16 -11.00
N ARG A 46 4.97 -22.65 -10.28
CA ARG A 46 3.69 -23.35 -10.07
C ARG A 46 2.90 -23.55 -11.37
N PHE A 47 3.21 -22.77 -12.40
CA PHE A 47 2.61 -22.85 -13.73
C PHE A 47 3.51 -23.58 -14.73
N GLY A 48 4.66 -24.10 -14.29
CA GLY A 48 5.63 -24.81 -15.10
C GLY A 48 6.59 -23.90 -15.88
N PHE A 49 6.71 -22.63 -15.48
CA PHE A 49 7.66 -21.68 -16.05
C PHE A 49 8.85 -21.48 -15.12
N HIS A 50 10.06 -21.57 -15.66
CA HIS A 50 11.31 -21.20 -14.99
C HIS A 50 11.77 -19.85 -15.53
N LEU A 51 11.75 -18.82 -14.69
CA LEU A 51 12.15 -17.45 -15.04
C LEU A 51 13.41 -17.06 -14.26
N GLU A 52 14.37 -16.43 -14.93
CA GLU A 52 15.61 -15.95 -14.31
C GLU A 52 15.42 -14.57 -13.67
N PRO A 53 15.35 -14.46 -12.35
CA PRO A 53 15.20 -13.17 -11.67
C PRO A 53 16.53 -12.40 -11.53
N ALA A 54 17.68 -13.07 -11.65
CA ALA A 54 19.00 -12.41 -11.56
C ALA A 54 19.52 -11.90 -12.90
N TRP A 55 18.75 -12.04 -13.99
CA TRP A 55 19.16 -11.57 -15.31
C TRP A 55 19.56 -10.09 -15.30
N ASP A 56 20.62 -9.79 -16.01
CA ASP A 56 21.06 -8.43 -16.32
C ASP A 56 21.47 -8.31 -17.81
N ALA A 57 21.65 -7.06 -18.29
CA ALA A 57 21.94 -6.78 -19.69
C ALA A 57 23.30 -7.33 -20.18
N SER A 58 24.24 -7.64 -19.29
CA SER A 58 25.53 -8.22 -19.64
C SER A 58 25.41 -9.69 -20.06
N THR A 59 24.35 -10.37 -19.59
CA THR A 59 24.03 -11.75 -19.97
C THR A 59 23.54 -11.83 -21.44
N GLY A 60 22.87 -10.78 -21.92
CA GLY A 60 22.37 -10.64 -23.28
C GLY A 60 21.13 -11.49 -23.57
N ASP A 61 21.24 -12.82 -23.52
CA ASP A 61 20.18 -13.75 -23.87
C ASP A 61 19.48 -14.36 -22.64
N ILE A 62 18.34 -15.04 -22.87
CA ILE A 62 17.68 -15.88 -21.86
C ILE A 62 18.54 -17.13 -21.69
N PRO A 63 18.87 -17.55 -20.44
CA PRO A 63 19.56 -18.80 -20.20
C PRO A 63 18.81 -19.98 -20.85
N PRO A 64 19.52 -20.94 -21.50
CA PRO A 64 18.88 -21.99 -22.30
C PRO A 64 17.99 -22.96 -21.52
N ASP A 65 18.15 -23.02 -20.21
CA ASP A 65 17.34 -23.80 -19.26
C ASP A 65 16.14 -23.03 -18.70
N MET A 66 16.00 -21.73 -19.03
CA MET A 66 14.90 -20.86 -18.60
C MET A 66 13.88 -20.63 -19.73
N HIS A 67 12.64 -20.38 -19.34
CA HIS A 67 11.56 -19.99 -20.26
C HIS A 67 11.54 -18.48 -20.50
N GLY A 68 12.19 -17.70 -19.63
CA GLY A 68 12.20 -16.25 -19.69
C GLY A 68 12.94 -15.61 -18.54
N ILE A 69 12.69 -14.33 -18.37
CA ILE A 69 13.37 -13.49 -17.39
C ILE A 69 12.38 -12.62 -16.61
N VAL A 70 12.80 -12.17 -15.43
CA VAL A 70 12.09 -11.12 -14.68
C VAL A 70 13.03 -9.92 -14.52
N VAL A 71 12.58 -8.75 -14.96
CA VAL A 71 13.33 -7.49 -14.91
C VAL A 71 12.56 -6.42 -14.16
N THR A 72 13.22 -5.34 -13.76
CA THR A 72 12.55 -4.14 -13.22
C THR A 72 12.40 -3.06 -14.28
N TYR A 73 11.48 -2.08 -14.07
CA TYR A 73 11.34 -0.92 -14.96
C TYR A 73 12.65 -0.14 -15.09
N ALA A 74 13.45 -0.01 -14.02
CA ALA A 74 14.77 0.61 -14.08
C ALA A 74 15.74 -0.17 -14.98
N GLN A 75 15.70 -1.52 -14.97
CA GLN A 75 16.50 -2.35 -15.89
C GLN A 75 16.00 -2.21 -17.32
N VAL A 76 14.70 -2.09 -17.55
CA VAL A 76 14.15 -1.85 -18.90
C VAL A 76 14.68 -0.55 -19.48
N ALA A 77 14.63 0.55 -18.72
CA ALA A 77 15.14 1.85 -19.17
C ALA A 77 16.63 1.81 -19.54
N SER A 78 17.43 1.08 -18.75
CA SER A 78 18.89 1.01 -18.98
C SER A 78 19.31 0.00 -20.07
N ALA A 79 18.45 -0.96 -20.43
CA ALA A 79 18.76 -2.08 -21.31
C ALA A 79 17.72 -2.29 -22.42
N ALA A 80 16.99 -1.24 -22.82
CA ALA A 80 15.87 -1.31 -23.75
C ALA A 80 16.21 -2.08 -25.04
N ARG A 81 17.36 -1.78 -25.66
CA ARG A 81 17.78 -2.44 -26.90
C ARG A 81 18.10 -3.94 -26.75
N THR A 82 18.71 -4.33 -25.64
CA THR A 82 18.94 -5.74 -25.33
C THR A 82 17.62 -6.47 -25.13
N LEU A 83 16.73 -5.87 -24.35
CA LEU A 83 15.40 -6.41 -24.09
C LEU A 83 14.52 -6.48 -25.33
N PHE A 84 14.66 -5.55 -26.29
CA PHE A 84 14.00 -5.63 -27.57
C PHE A 84 14.34 -6.94 -28.31
N ASN A 85 15.61 -7.32 -28.34
CA ASN A 85 16.03 -8.58 -28.98
C ASN A 85 15.52 -9.81 -28.19
N VAL A 86 15.61 -9.77 -26.86
CA VAL A 86 15.20 -10.87 -25.96
C VAL A 86 13.70 -11.10 -25.99
N SER A 87 12.88 -10.04 -26.08
CA SER A 87 11.41 -10.11 -26.02
C SER A 87 10.75 -10.31 -27.38
N ARG A 88 11.52 -10.22 -28.46
CA ARG A 88 11.00 -10.25 -29.84
C ARG A 88 10.18 -11.51 -30.11
N GLY A 89 8.96 -11.33 -30.61
CA GLY A 89 8.01 -12.42 -30.85
C GLY A 89 7.51 -13.14 -29.59
N GLY A 90 7.94 -12.73 -28.42
CA GLY A 90 7.58 -13.32 -27.13
C GLY A 90 6.35 -12.70 -26.48
N ILE A 91 6.15 -13.05 -25.23
CA ILE A 91 5.09 -12.54 -24.37
C ILE A 91 5.70 -11.65 -23.30
N VAL A 92 5.13 -10.47 -23.10
CA VAL A 92 5.56 -9.53 -22.06
C VAL A 92 4.43 -9.28 -21.08
N ILE A 93 4.71 -9.44 -19.80
CA ILE A 93 3.82 -9.09 -18.69
C ILE A 93 4.38 -7.86 -17.99
N LEU A 94 3.63 -6.77 -17.95
CA LEU A 94 4.00 -5.51 -17.31
C LEU A 94 3.17 -5.38 -16.02
N ASP A 95 3.78 -5.70 -14.87
CA ASP A 95 3.09 -5.63 -13.57
C ASP A 95 3.13 -4.22 -13.01
N GLU A 96 1.98 -3.77 -12.47
CA GLU A 96 1.76 -2.40 -11.97
C GLU A 96 2.27 -1.35 -12.98
N VAL A 97 1.74 -1.41 -14.20
CA VAL A 97 2.24 -0.66 -15.36
C VAL A 97 2.30 0.86 -15.17
N HIS A 98 1.60 1.41 -14.18
CA HIS A 98 1.69 2.81 -13.81
C HIS A 98 3.10 3.23 -13.34
N HIS A 99 3.96 2.29 -12.94
CA HIS A 99 5.37 2.56 -12.66
C HIS A 99 6.21 2.85 -13.93
N ALA A 100 5.74 2.47 -15.12
CA ALA A 100 6.43 2.80 -16.37
C ALA A 100 6.54 4.30 -16.63
N GLY A 101 5.97 5.12 -15.77
CA GLY A 101 5.92 6.55 -15.90
C GLY A 101 6.58 7.37 -14.81
N GLY A 102 7.31 6.75 -13.91
CA GLY A 102 8.02 7.49 -12.85
C GLY A 102 9.09 8.46 -13.35
N ASP A 103 9.66 8.17 -14.52
CA ASP A 103 10.51 9.04 -15.32
C ASP A 103 10.11 8.90 -16.79
N LEU A 104 10.11 9.97 -17.58
CA LEU A 104 9.86 9.93 -19.04
C LEU A 104 10.73 8.87 -19.72
N SER A 105 11.97 8.69 -19.24
CA SER A 105 12.91 7.67 -19.71
C SER A 105 12.43 6.22 -19.52
N TRP A 106 11.63 5.94 -18.51
CA TRP A 106 11.10 4.59 -18.29
C TRP A 106 9.99 4.23 -19.28
N GLY A 107 9.12 5.20 -19.59
CA GLY A 107 8.08 5.04 -20.60
C GLY A 107 8.66 4.80 -22.00
N GLU A 108 9.63 5.60 -22.41
CA GLU A 108 10.34 5.45 -23.68
C GLU A 108 11.06 4.10 -23.75
N GLY A 109 11.78 3.72 -22.69
CA GLY A 109 12.47 2.43 -22.59
C GLY A 109 11.52 1.24 -22.71
N VAL A 110 10.34 1.29 -22.07
CA VAL A 110 9.31 0.23 -22.18
C VAL A 110 8.74 0.17 -23.59
N ALA A 111 8.46 1.32 -24.21
CA ALA A 111 7.96 1.37 -25.59
C ALA A 111 8.97 0.78 -26.58
N GLU A 112 10.26 1.11 -26.45
CA GLU A 112 11.34 0.58 -27.29
C GLU A 112 11.54 -0.92 -27.05
N ALA A 113 11.73 -1.34 -25.79
CA ALA A 113 12.06 -2.72 -25.43
C ALA A 113 11.02 -3.74 -25.89
N PHE A 114 9.75 -3.36 -25.92
CA PHE A 114 8.65 -4.31 -26.13
C PHE A 114 7.82 -4.03 -27.38
N ALA A 115 8.34 -3.22 -28.32
CA ALA A 115 7.64 -2.86 -29.54
C ALA A 115 7.26 -4.08 -30.41
N GLU A 116 8.15 -5.07 -30.52
CA GLU A 116 7.97 -6.27 -31.36
C GLU A 116 7.57 -7.53 -30.54
N ALA A 117 7.12 -7.37 -29.30
CA ALA A 117 6.53 -8.47 -28.55
C ALA A 117 5.23 -8.93 -29.23
N ASN A 118 5.01 -10.24 -29.30
CA ASN A 118 3.82 -10.83 -29.90
C ASN A 118 2.55 -10.52 -29.09
N ALA A 119 2.68 -10.57 -27.77
CA ALA A 119 1.60 -10.19 -26.85
C ALA A 119 2.14 -9.39 -25.67
N ARG A 120 1.37 -8.41 -25.23
CA ARG A 120 1.64 -7.58 -24.06
C ARG A 120 0.44 -7.62 -23.12
N LEU A 121 0.68 -8.04 -21.87
CA LEU A 121 -0.32 -8.05 -20.83
C LEU A 121 0.04 -7.00 -19.78
N LEU A 122 -0.74 -5.94 -19.71
CA LEU A 122 -0.57 -4.84 -18.78
C LEU A 122 -1.45 -5.05 -17.57
N LEU A 123 -0.85 -5.11 -16.39
CA LEU A 123 -1.54 -5.32 -15.12
C LEU A 123 -1.47 -4.05 -14.29
N SER A 124 -2.59 -3.62 -13.73
CA SER A 124 -2.64 -2.54 -12.74
C SER A 124 -3.85 -2.71 -11.82
N GLY A 125 -3.67 -2.39 -10.55
CA GLY A 125 -4.78 -2.21 -9.62
C GLY A 125 -5.46 -0.86 -9.79
N THR A 126 -4.75 0.09 -10.39
CA THR A 126 -5.20 1.47 -10.60
C THR A 126 -4.45 2.04 -11.81
N PRO A 127 -5.12 2.36 -12.90
CA PRO A 127 -4.47 2.88 -14.11
C PRO A 127 -4.09 4.37 -14.00
N PHE A 128 -4.27 4.98 -12.83
CA PHE A 128 -4.00 6.40 -12.61
C PHE A 128 -2.51 6.66 -12.40
N ARG A 129 -2.02 7.69 -13.05
CA ARG A 129 -0.70 8.25 -12.81
C ARG A 129 -0.85 9.54 -12.01
N SER A 130 0.21 9.90 -11.30
CA SER A 130 0.32 11.20 -10.63
C SER A 130 0.79 12.31 -11.57
N ASP A 131 1.21 11.96 -12.78
CA ASP A 131 1.69 12.84 -13.85
C ASP A 131 0.83 12.67 -15.12
N ASP A 132 0.80 13.69 -15.98
CA ASP A 132 0.00 13.72 -17.21
C ASP A 132 0.64 12.92 -18.37
N ALA A 133 1.76 12.20 -18.15
CA ALA A 133 2.43 11.47 -19.19
C ALA A 133 1.73 10.13 -19.52
N PRO A 134 1.50 9.77 -20.79
CA PRO A 134 0.79 8.56 -21.15
C PRO A 134 1.61 7.30 -20.81
N ILE A 135 0.91 6.27 -20.33
CA ILE A 135 1.51 4.96 -20.06
C ILE A 135 1.68 4.24 -21.42
N PRO A 136 2.86 3.69 -21.75
CA PRO A 136 3.08 2.96 -22.99
C PRO A 136 2.08 1.82 -23.16
N PHE A 137 1.59 1.64 -24.39
CA PHE A 137 0.64 0.59 -24.79
C PHE A 137 -0.75 0.68 -24.14
N VAL A 138 -1.08 1.75 -23.41
CA VAL A 138 -2.41 2.01 -22.86
C VAL A 138 -3.18 2.92 -23.80
N SER A 139 -4.44 2.59 -24.08
CA SER A 139 -5.38 3.43 -24.80
C SER A 139 -6.07 4.42 -23.85
N TYR A 140 -6.37 5.61 -24.36
CA TYR A 140 -7.02 6.67 -23.59
C TYR A 140 -8.30 7.14 -24.27
N THR A 141 -9.29 7.57 -23.50
CA THR A 141 -10.50 8.22 -24.03
C THR A 141 -10.14 9.57 -24.66
N LEU A 142 -10.95 9.98 -25.67
CA LEU A 142 -10.80 11.30 -26.28
C LEU A 142 -11.31 12.38 -25.31
N GLY A 143 -10.47 13.36 -24.95
CA GLY A 143 -10.80 14.50 -24.08
C GLY A 143 -9.56 15.14 -23.47
N ASP A 144 -9.70 16.35 -22.89
CA ASP A 144 -8.59 17.12 -22.31
C ASP A 144 -7.92 16.42 -21.09
N HIS A 145 -8.59 15.42 -20.50
CA HIS A 145 -8.10 14.58 -19.40
C HIS A 145 -8.45 13.11 -19.70
N GLY A 146 -7.94 12.57 -20.83
CA GLY A 146 -8.29 11.23 -21.28
C GLY A 146 -8.05 10.16 -20.20
N ASP A 147 -9.12 9.45 -19.81
CA ASP A 147 -9.02 8.32 -18.89
C ASP A 147 -8.42 7.11 -19.59
N ALA A 148 -7.57 6.37 -18.88
CA ALA A 148 -7.01 5.12 -19.38
C ALA A 148 -8.14 4.07 -19.56
N VAL A 149 -8.20 3.47 -20.75
CA VAL A 149 -9.18 2.44 -21.07
C VAL A 149 -8.58 1.07 -20.81
N SER A 150 -9.27 0.24 -20.00
CA SER A 150 -8.90 -1.14 -19.76
C SER A 150 -9.72 -2.09 -20.63
N ASP A 151 -9.09 -3.09 -21.25
CA ASP A 151 -9.78 -4.15 -21.99
C ASP A 151 -10.66 -5.00 -21.07
N TYR A 152 -10.25 -5.15 -19.81
CA TYR A 152 -11.00 -5.88 -18.81
C TYR A 152 -10.82 -5.24 -17.42
N GLU A 153 -11.94 -5.09 -16.71
CA GLU A 153 -11.96 -4.56 -15.35
C GLU A 153 -12.56 -5.58 -14.38
N TYR A 154 -11.77 -5.94 -13.37
CA TYR A 154 -12.16 -6.76 -12.25
C TYR A 154 -11.97 -5.95 -10.96
N ASP A 155 -12.99 -5.16 -10.64
CA ASP A 155 -12.98 -4.26 -9.51
C ASP A 155 -13.22 -4.99 -8.17
N TYR A 156 -13.18 -4.23 -7.07
CA TYR A 156 -13.37 -4.78 -5.74
C TYR A 156 -14.80 -5.33 -5.54
N GLY A 157 -15.82 -4.69 -6.13
CA GLY A 157 -17.20 -5.14 -6.06
C GLY A 157 -17.39 -6.51 -6.71
N LYS A 158 -16.90 -6.69 -7.95
CA LYS A 158 -16.93 -7.98 -8.65
C LYS A 158 -16.20 -9.08 -7.88
N ALA A 159 -15.03 -8.76 -7.32
CA ALA A 159 -14.26 -9.71 -6.54
C ALA A 159 -14.98 -10.12 -5.24
N LEU A 160 -15.78 -9.24 -4.64
CA LEU A 160 -16.65 -9.57 -3.51
C LEU A 160 -17.83 -10.44 -3.93
N VAL A 161 -18.48 -10.13 -5.08
CA VAL A 161 -19.61 -10.92 -5.61
C VAL A 161 -19.20 -12.36 -5.89
N ASP A 162 -18.04 -12.57 -6.50
CA ASP A 162 -17.52 -13.91 -6.81
C ASP A 162 -17.19 -14.71 -5.54
N GLY A 163 -16.87 -14.03 -4.43
CA GLY A 163 -16.50 -14.65 -3.16
C GLY A 163 -15.18 -15.40 -3.19
N GLY A 164 -14.55 -15.58 -2.04
CA GLY A 164 -13.28 -16.33 -1.96
C GLY A 164 -12.07 -15.63 -2.60
N VAL A 165 -12.21 -14.41 -3.07
CA VAL A 165 -11.14 -13.63 -3.72
C VAL A 165 -10.63 -12.53 -2.80
N VAL A 166 -11.54 -11.69 -2.35
CA VAL A 166 -11.27 -10.62 -1.38
C VAL A 166 -12.30 -10.64 -0.26
N ARG A 167 -11.94 -10.07 0.88
CA ARG A 167 -12.86 -9.93 2.02
C ARG A 167 -13.46 -8.52 2.05
N PRO A 168 -14.64 -8.35 2.67
CA PRO A 168 -15.24 -7.04 2.89
C PRO A 168 -14.36 -6.23 3.86
N VAL A 169 -14.11 -4.97 3.49
CA VAL A 169 -13.35 -4.00 4.28
C VAL A 169 -14.29 -2.92 4.78
N PHE A 170 -14.21 -2.62 6.07
CA PHE A 170 -14.93 -1.58 6.77
C PHE A 170 -13.98 -0.45 7.16
N PHE A 171 -14.51 0.77 7.21
CA PHE A 171 -13.71 1.98 7.43
C PHE A 171 -14.18 2.74 8.69
N PRO A 172 -13.74 2.33 9.90
CA PRO A 172 -13.92 3.17 11.09
C PRO A 172 -13.19 4.49 10.88
N ARG A 173 -13.93 5.60 10.92
CA ARG A 173 -13.41 6.95 10.71
C ARG A 173 -13.43 7.70 12.02
N PHE A 174 -12.35 8.40 12.30
CA PHE A 174 -12.18 9.15 13.53
C PHE A 174 -12.07 10.64 13.22
N ASP A 175 -13.01 11.41 13.71
CA ASP A 175 -12.90 12.86 13.79
C ASP A 175 -12.01 13.24 14.98
N GLY A 176 -11.74 14.50 15.19
CA GLY A 176 -10.93 14.98 16.30
C GLY A 176 -10.75 16.49 16.22
N HIS A 177 -10.44 17.09 17.35
CA HIS A 177 -10.08 18.51 17.43
C HIS A 177 -8.57 18.65 17.45
N MET A 178 -8.00 19.39 16.49
CA MET A 178 -6.59 19.63 16.32
C MET A 178 -6.26 21.09 16.46
N GLU A 179 -5.17 21.39 17.17
CA GLU A 179 -4.63 22.73 17.34
C GLU A 179 -3.19 22.78 16.81
N TRP A 180 -2.88 23.78 16.01
CA TRP A 180 -1.53 23.95 15.43
C TRP A 180 -1.14 25.42 15.29
N ILE A 181 0.14 25.66 15.15
CA ILE A 181 0.68 26.97 14.80
C ILE A 181 0.94 26.98 13.30
N ALA A 182 0.30 27.88 12.57
CA ALA A 182 0.52 28.08 11.14
C ALA A 182 1.89 28.71 10.85
N ALA A 183 2.30 28.71 9.57
CA ALA A 183 3.61 29.22 9.17
C ALA A 183 3.77 30.73 9.44
N ASP A 184 2.69 31.48 9.51
CA ASP A 184 2.64 32.90 9.86
C ASP A 184 2.67 33.16 11.37
N GLY A 185 2.75 32.11 12.19
CA GLY A 185 2.74 32.18 13.65
C GLY A 185 1.34 32.26 14.27
N SER A 186 0.26 32.26 13.48
CA SER A 186 -1.10 32.26 14.00
C SER A 186 -1.47 30.90 14.62
N HIS A 187 -2.21 30.95 15.74
CA HIS A 187 -2.81 29.76 16.34
C HIS A 187 -4.07 29.40 15.57
N LYS A 188 -4.18 28.15 15.12
CA LYS A 188 -5.33 27.61 14.42
C LYS A 188 -5.83 26.37 15.12
N GLU A 189 -7.15 26.18 15.07
CA GLU A 189 -7.83 24.99 15.60
C GLU A 189 -8.90 24.55 14.62
N ALA A 190 -9.10 23.26 14.43
CA ALA A 190 -10.19 22.72 13.63
C ALA A 190 -10.36 21.21 13.86
N SER A 191 -11.58 20.72 13.69
CA SER A 191 -11.91 19.30 13.54
C SER A 191 -11.85 18.88 12.06
N PHE A 192 -11.91 17.59 11.76
CA PHE A 192 -11.97 17.13 10.35
C PHE A 192 -13.29 17.49 9.67
N SER A 193 -14.35 17.70 10.44
CA SER A 193 -15.65 18.15 9.93
C SER A 193 -15.65 19.63 9.53
N ASP A 194 -14.70 20.44 10.01
CA ASP A 194 -14.63 21.87 9.68
C ASP A 194 -14.05 22.08 8.27
N ASP A 195 -14.60 23.06 7.56
CA ASP A 195 -14.01 23.49 6.29
C ASP A 195 -12.84 24.44 6.57
N VAL A 196 -11.65 24.04 6.14
CA VAL A 196 -10.41 24.79 6.31
C VAL A 196 -9.75 25.03 4.97
N ALA A 197 -8.92 26.08 4.89
CA ALA A 197 -8.14 26.40 3.69
C ALA A 197 -7.28 25.18 3.26
N TYR A 198 -7.02 25.07 1.96
CA TYR A 198 -6.29 23.94 1.37
C TYR A 198 -4.93 23.70 2.05
N GLU A 199 -4.21 24.78 2.35
CA GLU A 199 -2.89 24.77 3.04
C GLU A 199 -2.98 24.19 4.47
N ASP A 200 -4.07 24.45 5.18
CA ASP A 200 -4.30 23.99 6.54
C ASP A 200 -4.70 22.51 6.64
N ARG A 201 -5.27 21.94 5.58
CA ARG A 201 -5.69 20.53 5.55
C ARG A 201 -4.53 19.58 5.85
N SER A 202 -3.36 19.87 5.32
CA SER A 202 -2.16 19.04 5.55
C SER A 202 -1.58 19.23 6.94
N ALA A 203 -1.65 20.44 7.50
CA ALA A 203 -1.23 20.73 8.86
C ALA A 203 -2.16 20.03 9.87
N ARG A 204 -3.47 20.15 9.69
CA ARG A 204 -4.49 19.47 10.50
C ARG A 204 -4.27 17.96 10.53
N LEU A 205 -4.15 17.32 9.37
CA LEU A 205 -3.91 15.88 9.28
C LEU A 205 -2.60 15.48 9.98
N ARG A 206 -1.53 16.25 9.79
CA ARG A 206 -0.24 15.98 10.45
C ARG A 206 -0.33 16.12 11.96
N THR A 207 -1.11 17.08 12.45
CA THR A 207 -1.33 17.29 13.90
C THR A 207 -2.11 16.12 14.50
N ALA A 208 -3.14 15.61 13.83
CA ALA A 208 -3.85 14.42 14.28
C ALA A 208 -2.93 13.20 14.36
N LEU A 209 -2.01 13.05 13.41
CA LEU A 209 -1.07 11.93 13.35
C LEU A 209 0.16 12.08 14.24
N ASP A 210 0.27 13.14 15.04
CA ASP A 210 1.37 13.30 15.99
C ASP A 210 1.29 12.23 17.08
N ALA A 211 2.33 11.41 17.20
CA ALA A 211 2.41 10.35 18.21
C ALA A 211 2.47 10.90 19.66
N GLY A 212 2.83 12.17 19.85
CA GLY A 212 2.77 12.88 21.13
C GLY A 212 1.39 13.48 21.44
N GLY A 213 0.46 13.45 20.49
CA GLY A 213 -0.93 13.89 20.69
C GLY A 213 -1.80 12.83 21.35
N GLN A 214 -3.10 13.09 21.40
CA GLN A 214 -4.08 12.14 21.97
C GLN A 214 -4.81 11.34 20.86
N TRP A 215 -4.95 11.91 19.69
CA TRP A 215 -5.74 11.32 18.61
C TRP A 215 -5.17 9.97 18.13
N LEU A 216 -3.91 9.94 17.73
CA LEU A 216 -3.28 8.72 17.19
C LEU A 216 -3.20 7.58 18.21
N PRO A 217 -2.77 7.80 19.48
CA PRO A 217 -2.82 6.76 20.50
C PRO A 217 -4.22 6.17 20.69
N THR A 218 -5.26 7.00 20.68
CA THR A 218 -6.65 6.53 20.82
C THR A 218 -7.06 5.63 19.66
N VAL A 219 -6.74 6.02 18.43
CA VAL A 219 -7.02 5.20 17.25
C VAL A 219 -6.28 3.87 17.29
N LEU A 220 -5.00 3.85 17.71
CA LEU A 220 -4.22 2.63 17.86
C LEU A 220 -4.82 1.68 18.91
N VAL A 221 -5.29 2.21 20.03
CA VAL A 221 -5.98 1.43 21.07
C VAL A 221 -7.25 0.78 20.52
N ARG A 222 -8.09 1.54 19.82
CA ARG A 222 -9.33 1.01 19.22
C ARG A 222 -9.05 -0.04 18.14
N ALA A 223 -8.02 0.18 17.35
CA ALA A 223 -7.58 -0.78 16.33
C ALA A 223 -7.08 -2.08 16.98
N ASP A 224 -6.36 -1.99 18.10
CA ASP A 224 -5.87 -3.16 18.84
C ASP A 224 -7.01 -3.91 19.53
N GLU A 225 -7.98 -3.25 20.13
CA GLU A 225 -9.19 -3.87 20.66
C GLU A 225 -9.93 -4.68 19.59
N LYS A 226 -10.09 -4.10 18.38
CA LYS A 226 -10.69 -4.81 17.24
C LYS A 226 -9.84 -6.01 16.82
N LEU A 227 -8.53 -5.85 16.74
CA LEU A 227 -7.63 -6.96 16.40
C LEU A 227 -7.71 -8.10 17.41
N ARG A 228 -7.71 -7.80 18.72
CA ARG A 228 -7.87 -8.82 19.75
C ARG A 228 -9.20 -9.57 19.63
N ASN A 229 -10.29 -8.87 19.29
CA ASN A 229 -11.58 -9.50 19.07
C ASN A 229 -11.53 -10.44 17.85
N LEU A 230 -10.90 -10.06 16.76
CA LEU A 230 -10.71 -10.91 15.59
C LEU A 230 -9.81 -12.11 15.89
N ARG A 231 -8.80 -11.96 16.75
CA ARG A 231 -7.89 -13.04 17.16
C ARG A 231 -8.59 -14.13 17.98
N ARG A 232 -9.78 -13.90 18.50
CA ARG A 232 -10.59 -14.97 19.11
C ARG A 232 -11.08 -15.99 18.09
N GLN A 233 -11.27 -15.59 16.83
CA GLN A 233 -11.71 -16.44 15.74
C GLN A 233 -10.54 -16.90 14.84
N GLN A 234 -9.55 -16.02 14.66
CA GLN A 234 -8.34 -16.26 13.89
C GLN A 234 -7.12 -15.87 14.73
N ALA A 235 -6.52 -16.83 15.42
CA ALA A 235 -5.46 -16.57 16.41
C ALA A 235 -4.24 -15.83 15.84
N ASP A 236 -3.93 -16.03 14.57
CA ASP A 236 -2.84 -15.38 13.84
C ASP A 236 -3.23 -14.06 13.16
N ALA A 237 -4.47 -13.56 13.32
CA ALA A 237 -4.88 -12.31 12.70
C ALA A 237 -3.88 -11.19 13.04
N GLY A 238 -3.49 -10.43 12.02
CA GLY A 238 -2.48 -9.38 12.12
C GLY A 238 -3.03 -7.99 11.85
N GLY A 239 -2.32 -6.99 12.38
CA GLY A 239 -2.56 -5.58 12.18
C GLY A 239 -1.39 -4.88 11.49
N LEU A 240 -1.69 -3.86 10.70
CA LEU A 240 -0.75 -3.03 9.95
C LEU A 240 -0.95 -1.56 10.29
N VAL A 241 0.12 -0.88 10.73
CA VAL A 241 0.14 0.59 10.82
C VAL A 241 1.00 1.14 9.70
N ILE A 242 0.45 2.06 8.90
CA ILE A 242 1.19 2.74 7.84
C ILE A 242 1.61 4.11 8.34
N ALA A 243 2.89 4.29 8.60
CA ALA A 243 3.45 5.50 9.20
C ALA A 243 3.90 6.53 8.15
N ILE A 244 4.10 7.78 8.58
CA ILE A 244 4.56 8.90 7.75
C ILE A 244 6.00 8.66 7.29
N ASP A 245 6.88 8.38 8.26
CA ASP A 245 8.32 8.20 8.10
C ASP A 245 8.87 7.25 9.16
N GLN A 246 10.17 7.05 9.16
CA GLN A 246 10.85 6.11 10.06
C GLN A 246 10.75 6.52 11.54
N GLU A 247 10.84 7.81 11.85
CA GLU A 247 10.74 8.31 13.22
C GLU A 247 9.33 8.10 13.75
N HIS A 248 8.33 8.44 12.94
CA HIS A 248 6.93 8.20 13.24
C HIS A 248 6.60 6.70 13.37
N ALA A 249 7.20 5.84 12.52
CA ALA A 249 7.02 4.40 12.63
C ALA A 249 7.54 3.85 13.97
N ARG A 250 8.70 4.30 14.42
CA ARG A 250 9.25 3.93 15.73
C ARG A 250 8.38 4.44 16.88
N ALA A 251 7.83 5.66 16.76
CA ALA A 251 6.92 6.22 17.74
C ALA A 251 5.60 5.42 17.81
N CYS A 252 4.99 5.09 16.67
CA CYS A 252 3.82 4.21 16.62
C CYS A 252 4.09 2.84 17.24
N ALA A 253 5.25 2.25 16.94
CA ALA A 253 5.64 0.95 17.52
C ALA A 253 5.79 1.04 19.03
N ALA A 254 6.41 2.09 19.56
CA ALA A 254 6.55 2.32 20.99
C ALA A 254 5.20 2.52 21.70
N LEU A 255 4.24 3.20 21.05
CA LEU A 255 2.88 3.33 21.57
C LEU A 255 2.18 1.97 21.64
N LEU A 256 2.25 1.17 20.58
CA LEU A 256 1.68 -0.18 20.57
C LEU A 256 2.34 -1.08 21.61
N GLU A 257 3.68 -1.10 21.70
CA GLU A 257 4.42 -1.89 22.68
C GLU A 257 4.01 -1.53 24.12
N ARG A 258 3.87 -0.23 24.40
CA ARG A 258 3.42 0.25 25.72
C ARG A 258 2.03 -0.24 26.08
N TRP A 259 1.13 -0.26 25.09
CA TRP A 259 -0.26 -0.64 25.32
C TRP A 259 -0.46 -2.16 25.33
N THR A 260 0.17 -2.88 24.41
CA THR A 260 -0.04 -4.33 24.24
C THR A 260 0.89 -5.17 25.10
N GLY A 261 2.03 -4.63 25.51
CA GLY A 261 3.14 -5.37 26.12
C GLY A 261 3.99 -6.16 25.12
N GLU A 262 3.63 -6.15 23.82
CA GLU A 262 4.33 -6.87 22.75
C GLU A 262 4.98 -5.88 21.78
N ARG A 263 6.22 -6.13 21.41
CA ARG A 263 6.94 -5.28 20.45
C ARG A 263 6.47 -5.57 19.03
N PRO A 264 5.94 -4.56 18.29
CA PRO A 264 5.58 -4.74 16.89
C PRO A 264 6.80 -4.99 16.00
N ALA A 265 6.60 -5.69 14.88
CA ALA A 265 7.59 -5.70 13.80
C ALA A 265 7.66 -4.31 13.17
N ILE A 266 8.86 -3.86 12.79
CA ILE A 266 9.06 -2.54 12.15
C ILE A 266 9.77 -2.74 10.82
N ALA A 267 9.11 -2.36 9.71
CA ALA A 267 9.65 -2.43 8.36
C ALA A 267 9.90 -1.02 7.82
N LEU A 268 11.16 -0.63 7.68
CA LEU A 268 11.57 0.71 7.23
C LEU A 268 12.10 0.66 5.81
N SER A 269 11.77 1.64 4.98
CA SER A 269 12.11 1.67 3.54
C SER A 269 13.60 1.58 3.24
N ASP A 270 14.44 2.12 4.11
CA ASP A 270 15.88 2.23 3.90
C ASP A 270 16.66 1.10 4.61
N ASP A 271 15.95 0.20 5.30
CA ASP A 271 16.57 -0.96 5.93
C ASP A 271 16.70 -2.09 4.90
N PRO A 272 17.92 -2.53 4.57
CA PRO A 272 18.13 -3.68 3.68
C PRO A 272 17.44 -4.96 4.16
N LYS A 273 17.18 -5.06 5.47
CA LYS A 273 16.50 -6.21 6.09
C LYS A 273 14.98 -6.06 6.17
N ALA A 274 14.41 -4.95 5.70
CA ALA A 274 12.97 -4.72 5.79
C ALA A 274 12.16 -5.87 5.15
N SER A 275 12.60 -6.39 4.01
CA SER A 275 11.95 -7.53 3.35
C SER A 275 12.00 -8.79 4.21
N GLU A 276 13.12 -9.08 4.89
CA GLU A 276 13.24 -10.21 5.80
C GLU A 276 12.32 -10.07 7.02
N VAL A 277 12.23 -8.86 7.59
CA VAL A 277 11.31 -8.56 8.70
C VAL A 277 9.86 -8.81 8.29
N ILE A 278 9.48 -8.39 7.09
CA ILE A 278 8.13 -8.58 6.58
C ILE A 278 7.83 -10.06 6.33
N GLU A 279 8.78 -10.82 5.76
CA GLU A 279 8.63 -12.27 5.57
C GLU A 279 8.52 -13.01 6.89
N GLN A 280 9.33 -12.64 7.88
CA GLN A 280 9.25 -13.21 9.23
C GLN A 280 7.90 -12.89 9.87
N TYR A 281 7.45 -11.63 9.79
CA TYR A 281 6.15 -11.24 10.27
C TYR A 281 5.03 -12.01 9.57
N ALA A 282 5.09 -12.19 8.25
CA ALA A 282 4.07 -12.91 7.49
C ALA A 282 3.90 -14.37 7.96
N ARG A 283 4.98 -15.01 8.44
CA ARG A 283 5.01 -16.41 8.94
C ARG A 283 4.80 -16.53 10.44
N SER A 284 4.79 -15.42 11.17
CA SER A 284 4.63 -15.39 12.64
C SER A 284 3.16 -15.17 13.03
N ASP A 285 2.89 -15.30 14.31
CA ASP A 285 1.63 -14.93 14.96
C ASP A 285 1.68 -13.52 15.61
N GLN A 286 2.77 -12.78 15.41
CA GLN A 286 2.97 -11.45 15.96
C GLN A 286 1.81 -10.51 15.58
N ALA A 287 1.26 -9.77 16.55
CA ALA A 287 0.02 -9.03 16.37
C ALA A 287 0.16 -7.86 15.37
N TRP A 288 1.22 -7.07 15.49
CA TRP A 288 1.35 -5.82 14.75
C TRP A 288 2.62 -5.73 13.92
N VAL A 289 2.49 -5.11 12.74
CA VAL A 289 3.60 -4.58 11.95
C VAL A 289 3.39 -3.10 11.68
N VAL A 290 4.45 -2.31 11.88
CA VAL A 290 4.48 -0.88 11.56
C VAL A 290 5.41 -0.68 10.37
N ALA A 291 4.95 0.00 9.34
CA ALA A 291 5.73 0.17 8.12
C ALA A 291 5.63 1.58 7.54
N VAL A 292 6.70 1.97 6.83
CA VAL A 292 6.77 3.21 6.06
C VAL A 292 6.73 2.84 4.58
N ARG A 293 5.73 3.32 3.84
CA ARG A 293 5.59 3.20 2.37
C ARG A 293 5.82 1.81 1.75
N MET A 294 6.72 0.98 2.30
CA MET A 294 7.16 -0.30 1.71
C MET A 294 6.05 -1.36 1.56
N ILE A 295 5.01 -1.28 2.39
CA ILE A 295 3.90 -2.24 2.28
C ILE A 295 2.94 -1.85 1.13
N SER A 296 3.15 -0.74 0.45
CA SER A 296 2.37 -0.41 -0.74
C SER A 296 2.63 -1.39 -1.90
N GLU A 297 3.80 -2.06 -1.95
CA GLU A 297 4.17 -2.92 -3.07
C GLU A 297 4.81 -4.25 -2.64
N GLY A 298 4.34 -5.35 -3.19
CA GLY A 298 5.09 -6.60 -3.27
C GLY A 298 4.96 -7.61 -2.13
N VAL A 299 4.35 -7.31 -0.98
CA VAL A 299 4.25 -8.27 0.10
C VAL A 299 2.83 -8.82 0.26
N ASP A 300 2.73 -10.14 0.28
CA ASP A 300 1.48 -10.86 0.53
C ASP A 300 1.42 -11.36 1.98
N ILE A 301 0.55 -10.73 2.80
CA ILE A 301 0.31 -11.14 4.19
C ILE A 301 -1.20 -11.38 4.37
N PRO A 302 -1.73 -12.55 4.01
CA PRO A 302 -3.17 -12.83 4.02
C PRO A 302 -3.82 -12.72 5.40
N ARG A 303 -3.04 -12.88 6.49
CA ARG A 303 -3.52 -12.79 7.86
C ARG A 303 -3.80 -11.37 8.37
N LEU A 304 -3.47 -10.31 7.59
CA LEU A 304 -3.80 -8.93 7.96
C LEU A 304 -5.31 -8.69 7.94
N ARG A 305 -5.87 -8.25 9.05
CA ARG A 305 -7.30 -7.99 9.26
C ARG A 305 -7.61 -6.57 9.69
N VAL A 306 -6.65 -5.89 10.30
CA VAL A 306 -6.79 -4.50 10.77
C VAL A 306 -5.69 -3.66 10.13
N GLY A 307 -6.06 -2.49 9.63
CA GLY A 307 -5.12 -1.48 9.12
C GLY A 307 -5.36 -0.14 9.79
N VAL A 308 -4.32 0.64 9.97
CA VAL A 308 -4.38 2.03 10.47
C VAL A 308 -3.66 2.94 9.48
N HIS A 309 -4.38 3.91 8.93
CA HIS A 309 -3.84 4.94 8.06
C HIS A 309 -3.21 6.05 8.90
N ALA A 310 -1.98 5.85 9.33
CA ALA A 310 -1.21 6.81 10.11
C ALA A 310 -0.18 7.55 9.24
N THR A 311 -0.60 7.99 8.03
CA THR A 311 0.27 8.70 7.08
C THR A 311 -0.43 9.91 6.46
N THR A 312 0.36 10.87 6.01
CA THR A 312 -0.14 12.07 5.33
C THR A 312 -0.39 11.87 3.83
N THR A 313 -0.13 10.67 3.30
CA THR A 313 -0.37 10.34 1.89
C THR A 313 -1.85 10.09 1.65
N VAL A 314 -2.51 10.96 0.90
CA VAL A 314 -3.96 10.94 0.66
C VAL A 314 -4.34 10.64 -0.79
N THR A 315 -3.43 10.10 -1.61
CA THR A 315 -3.70 9.79 -3.01
C THR A 315 -4.61 8.56 -3.17
N PRO A 316 -5.51 8.54 -4.16
CA PRO A 316 -6.40 7.39 -4.42
C PRO A 316 -5.64 6.08 -4.63
N LEU A 317 -4.52 6.14 -5.36
CA LEU A 317 -3.65 4.99 -5.63
C LEU A 317 -3.13 4.38 -4.32
N PHE A 318 -2.48 5.20 -3.49
CA PHE A 318 -1.91 4.75 -2.23
C PHE A 318 -2.98 4.16 -1.29
N PHE A 319 -4.14 4.83 -1.19
CA PHE A 319 -5.24 4.37 -0.36
C PHE A 319 -5.76 3.00 -0.79
N ARG A 320 -6.00 2.80 -2.11
CA ARG A 320 -6.43 1.51 -2.66
C ARG A 320 -5.40 0.40 -2.45
N GLN A 321 -4.11 0.70 -2.63
CA GLN A 321 -3.03 -0.24 -2.36
C GLN A 321 -2.98 -0.65 -0.88
N ALA A 322 -3.11 0.31 0.03
CA ALA A 322 -3.14 0.08 1.48
C ALA A 322 -4.33 -0.81 1.90
N VAL A 323 -5.53 -0.49 1.43
CA VAL A 323 -6.74 -1.30 1.66
C VAL A 323 -6.58 -2.70 1.09
N GLY A 324 -6.00 -2.84 -0.10
CA GLY A 324 -5.74 -4.12 -0.74
C GLY A 324 -4.85 -5.06 0.07
N ARG A 325 -4.06 -4.56 1.03
CA ARG A 325 -3.23 -5.39 1.92
C ARG A 325 -4.07 -6.17 2.93
N ILE A 326 -5.15 -5.57 3.41
CA ILE A 326 -6.02 -6.19 4.40
C ILE A 326 -7.24 -6.87 3.76
N ALA A 327 -7.51 -6.61 2.48
CA ALA A 327 -8.64 -7.17 1.75
C ALA A 327 -8.43 -8.63 1.28
N ARG A 328 -7.27 -9.22 1.53
CA ARG A 328 -6.91 -10.55 1.01
C ARG A 328 -7.70 -11.65 1.69
N TRP A 329 -8.24 -12.56 0.88
CA TRP A 329 -8.96 -13.72 1.36
C TRP A 329 -8.01 -14.78 1.94
N THR A 330 -8.44 -15.44 3.02
CA THR A 330 -7.72 -16.58 3.62
C THR A 330 -8.60 -17.82 3.52
N PRO A 331 -8.18 -18.87 2.81
CA PRO A 331 -8.95 -20.11 2.72
C PRO A 331 -9.20 -20.74 4.10
N GLY A 332 -10.37 -21.36 4.28
CA GLY A 332 -10.71 -22.11 5.51
C GLY A 332 -11.30 -21.27 6.66
N LEU A 333 -11.43 -19.95 6.49
CA LEU A 333 -12.12 -19.10 7.48
C LEU A 333 -13.53 -18.79 7.01
N ALA A 334 -14.54 -19.04 7.84
CA ALA A 334 -15.96 -18.91 7.47
C ALA A 334 -16.37 -17.43 7.32
N SER A 335 -16.02 -16.57 8.28
CA SER A 335 -16.33 -15.13 8.26
C SER A 335 -15.07 -14.32 8.24
N GLN A 336 -14.94 -13.43 7.24
CA GLN A 336 -13.74 -12.63 7.06
C GLN A 336 -14.10 -11.17 6.82
N LYS A 337 -14.02 -10.35 7.86
CA LYS A 337 -14.11 -8.90 7.77
C LYS A 337 -12.74 -8.29 8.05
N ALA A 338 -12.40 -7.21 7.37
CA ALA A 338 -11.23 -6.40 7.67
C ALA A 338 -11.64 -4.96 7.99
N TYR A 339 -10.82 -4.28 8.77
CA TYR A 339 -11.11 -2.94 9.26
C TYR A 339 -9.92 -2.03 8.98
N PHE A 340 -10.16 -0.91 8.28
CA PHE A 340 -9.14 0.06 7.95
C PHE A 340 -9.47 1.39 8.63
N TYR A 341 -8.78 1.67 9.72
CA TYR A 341 -8.94 2.87 10.54
C TYR A 341 -8.36 4.08 9.84
N VAL A 342 -9.15 5.11 9.63
CA VAL A 342 -8.75 6.29 8.87
C VAL A 342 -9.13 7.59 9.60
N PRO A 343 -8.30 8.65 9.50
CA PRO A 343 -8.73 9.99 9.84
C PRO A 343 -9.97 10.38 9.03
N ASP A 344 -10.93 11.09 9.62
CA ASP A 344 -12.11 11.54 8.89
C ASP A 344 -11.84 12.77 7.99
N ASP A 345 -10.60 12.86 7.50
CA ASP A 345 -10.18 13.85 6.49
C ASP A 345 -11.04 13.72 5.23
N PRO A 346 -11.60 14.80 4.68
CA PRO A 346 -12.53 14.76 3.54
C PRO A 346 -11.99 13.99 2.32
N ARG A 347 -10.67 14.04 2.08
CA ARG A 347 -10.01 13.32 0.98
C ARG A 347 -10.03 11.80 1.21
N LEU A 348 -9.68 11.36 2.43
CA LEU A 348 -9.68 9.95 2.81
C LEU A 348 -11.10 9.41 2.93
N ARG A 349 -12.03 10.22 3.46
CA ARG A 349 -13.47 9.92 3.53
C ARG A 349 -14.03 9.58 2.15
N HIS A 350 -13.71 10.39 1.15
CA HIS A 350 -14.13 10.15 -0.24
C HIS A 350 -13.65 8.79 -0.76
N HIS A 351 -12.38 8.44 -0.54
CA HIS A 351 -11.84 7.14 -0.97
C HIS A 351 -12.47 5.97 -0.22
N ALA A 352 -12.66 6.10 1.10
CA ALA A 352 -13.32 5.09 1.90
C ALA A 352 -14.78 4.86 1.46
N GLN A 353 -15.53 5.95 1.21
CA GLN A 353 -16.91 5.88 0.73
C GLN A 353 -17.02 5.20 -0.63
N ASN A 354 -16.08 5.46 -1.55
CA ASN A 354 -16.07 4.81 -2.87
C ASN A 354 -15.89 3.28 -2.77
N ILE A 355 -15.03 2.79 -1.88
CA ILE A 355 -14.86 1.35 -1.66
C ILE A 355 -16.06 0.77 -0.89
N ALA A 356 -16.56 1.49 0.11
CA ALA A 356 -17.73 1.07 0.87
C ALA A 356 -19.00 0.99 0.00
N SER A 357 -19.17 1.87 -0.99
CA SER A 357 -20.29 1.80 -1.94
C SER A 357 -20.20 0.56 -2.85
N GLN A 358 -19.00 0.23 -3.34
CA GLN A 358 -18.78 -1.01 -4.09
C GLN A 358 -19.09 -2.25 -3.24
N ARG A 359 -18.71 -2.26 -1.96
CA ARG A 359 -19.05 -3.33 -1.01
C ARG A 359 -20.57 -3.46 -0.84
N ARG A 360 -21.29 -2.37 -0.58
CA ARG A 360 -22.75 -2.40 -0.42
C ARG A 360 -23.46 -2.93 -1.67
N HIS A 361 -23.12 -2.40 -2.82
CA HIS A 361 -23.70 -2.84 -4.09
C HIS A 361 -23.45 -4.33 -4.35
N SER A 362 -22.24 -4.83 -4.04
CA SER A 362 -21.92 -6.26 -4.24
C SER A 362 -22.66 -7.18 -3.27
N ILE A 363 -23.00 -6.71 -2.08
CA ILE A 363 -23.80 -7.47 -1.12
C ILE A 363 -25.23 -7.60 -1.61
N ASP A 364 -25.83 -6.49 -2.05
CA ASP A 364 -27.17 -6.48 -2.63
C ASP A 364 -27.25 -7.43 -3.84
N GLU A 365 -26.27 -7.38 -4.74
CA GLU A 365 -26.19 -8.28 -5.90
C GLU A 365 -26.04 -9.77 -5.49
N ARG A 366 -25.28 -10.07 -4.43
CA ARG A 366 -25.17 -11.44 -3.90
C ARG A 366 -26.49 -11.93 -3.33
N ILE A 367 -27.21 -11.09 -2.59
CA ILE A 367 -28.53 -11.42 -2.03
C ILE A 367 -29.51 -11.69 -3.17
N GLU A 368 -29.54 -10.83 -4.21
CA GLU A 368 -30.38 -11.03 -5.38
C GLU A 368 -30.04 -12.32 -6.14
N LYS A 369 -28.75 -12.62 -6.36
CA LYS A 369 -28.31 -13.87 -7.00
C LYS A 369 -28.64 -15.09 -6.17
N ALA A 370 -28.55 -15.01 -4.84
CA ALA A 370 -28.95 -16.10 -3.95
C ALA A 370 -30.45 -16.34 -4.03
N ALA A 371 -31.30 -15.30 -3.98
CA ALA A 371 -32.73 -15.39 -4.12
C ALA A 371 -33.15 -15.97 -5.50
N GLN A 372 -32.47 -15.54 -6.58
CA GLN A 372 -32.71 -16.08 -7.92
C GLN A 372 -32.35 -17.58 -8.02
N ARG A 373 -31.25 -18.01 -7.37
CA ARG A 373 -30.87 -19.45 -7.31
C ARG A 373 -31.88 -20.26 -6.52
N GLU A 374 -32.39 -19.73 -5.41
CA GLU A 374 -33.40 -20.37 -4.59
C GLU A 374 -34.71 -20.54 -5.37
N THR A 375 -35.17 -19.50 -6.08
CA THR A 375 -36.34 -19.54 -6.97
C THR A 375 -36.12 -20.55 -8.11
N ALA A 376 -34.94 -20.58 -8.74
CA ALA A 376 -34.64 -21.54 -9.80
C ALA A 376 -34.61 -22.99 -9.28
N LEU A 377 -34.11 -23.23 -8.05
CA LEU A 377 -34.17 -24.55 -7.41
C LEU A 377 -35.62 -24.96 -7.08
N ASP A 378 -36.45 -24.03 -6.61
CA ASP A 378 -37.87 -24.27 -6.35
C ASP A 378 -38.63 -24.58 -7.63
N ASP A 379 -38.32 -23.88 -8.72
CA ASP A 379 -38.93 -24.16 -10.03
C ASP A 379 -38.46 -25.51 -10.60
N LEU A 380 -37.18 -25.89 -10.39
CA LEU A 380 -36.67 -27.22 -10.75
C LEU A 380 -37.32 -28.31 -9.91
N ASN A 381 -37.48 -28.10 -8.61
CA ASN A 381 -38.15 -29.04 -7.72
C ASN A 381 -39.63 -29.16 -8.06
N ARG A 382 -40.32 -28.09 -8.47
CA ARG A 382 -41.70 -28.16 -8.99
C ARG A 382 -41.78 -28.92 -10.32
N ALA A 383 -40.82 -28.71 -11.24
CA ALA A 383 -40.75 -29.42 -12.49
C ALA A 383 -40.54 -30.93 -12.27
N VAL A 384 -39.69 -31.32 -11.34
CA VAL A 384 -39.45 -32.73 -10.94
C VAL A 384 -40.73 -33.35 -10.32
N GLN A 385 -41.47 -32.57 -9.50
CA GLN A 385 -42.74 -33.05 -8.92
C GLN A 385 -43.86 -33.24 -9.94
N ILE A 386 -43.83 -32.57 -11.09
CA ILE A 386 -44.83 -32.74 -12.17
C ILE A 386 -44.56 -34.02 -13.00
N GLU A 387 -43.32 -34.54 -13.03
CA GLU A 387 -42.97 -35.78 -13.71
C GLU A 387 -43.14 -37.05 -12.86
N GLU A 388 -43.32 -36.94 -11.53
CA GLU A 388 -43.65 -38.08 -10.69
C GLU A 388 -45.11 -38.44 -10.79
N GLN A 389 -45.43 -39.53 -11.48
CA GLN A 389 -46.73 -40.16 -11.44
C GLN A 389 -47.13 -40.47 -9.99
N PRO A 390 -48.40 -40.28 -9.59
CA PRO A 390 -48.83 -40.54 -8.23
C PRO A 390 -48.62 -42.00 -7.88
N SER A 391 -47.62 -42.29 -7.05
CA SER A 391 -47.42 -43.61 -6.47
C SER A 391 -48.52 -43.86 -5.45
N LEU A 392 -49.12 -45.05 -5.53
CA LEU A 392 -50.21 -45.54 -4.69
C LEU A 392 -49.82 -45.85 -3.23
N PHE A 393 -48.82 -45.12 -2.69
CA PHE A 393 -48.37 -45.31 -1.31
C PHE A 393 -48.73 -44.09 -0.46
N GLN A 394 -49.68 -44.25 0.42
CA GLN A 394 -50.07 -43.32 1.44
C GLN A 394 -49.19 -43.60 2.70
N ALA A 395 -48.21 -42.76 2.99
CA ALA A 395 -47.46 -42.83 4.24
C ALA A 395 -48.34 -42.44 5.42
N LEU A 396 -48.51 -43.35 6.39
CA LEU A 396 -49.44 -43.20 7.51
C LEU A 396 -48.85 -42.57 8.78
N SER A 397 -47.56 -42.36 8.91
CA SER A 397 -46.93 -41.46 9.91
C SER A 397 -45.42 -41.43 9.73
N SER A 398 -44.79 -40.26 9.84
CA SER A 398 -43.39 -40.12 10.16
C SER A 398 -43.27 -39.20 11.40
N THR A 399 -42.81 -39.74 12.52
CA THR A 399 -42.46 -38.97 13.70
C THR A 399 -41.02 -38.59 13.55
N ALA A 400 -40.71 -37.31 13.47
CA ALA A 400 -39.36 -36.81 13.59
C ALA A 400 -38.96 -36.99 15.08
N LEU A 401 -37.92 -37.78 15.32
CA LEU A 401 -37.19 -37.73 16.58
C LEU A 401 -36.31 -36.48 16.55
N ASP A 402 -36.33 -35.73 17.66
CA ASP A 402 -35.53 -34.56 17.88
C ASP A 402 -34.11 -34.78 17.39
N GLY A 403 -33.79 -34.22 16.24
CA GLY A 403 -32.42 -34.00 15.79
C GLY A 403 -31.99 -32.67 16.33
N ASP A 404 -30.81 -32.68 16.93
CA ASP A 404 -30.07 -31.50 17.37
C ASP A 404 -30.39 -30.29 16.48
N GLU A 405 -30.84 -29.22 17.13
CA GLU A 405 -30.91 -27.90 16.52
C GLU A 405 -29.49 -27.52 16.07
N THR A 406 -29.17 -27.80 14.82
CA THR A 406 -28.08 -27.05 14.17
C THR A 406 -28.49 -25.61 14.21
N PRO A 407 -27.76 -24.72 14.92
CA PRO A 407 -28.07 -23.31 14.89
C PRO A 407 -28.14 -22.89 13.42
N PRO A 408 -29.10 -22.02 13.05
CA PRO A 408 -29.15 -21.49 11.70
C PRO A 408 -27.76 -20.98 11.32
N PRO A 409 -27.34 -21.11 10.06
CA PRO A 409 -26.03 -20.61 9.63
C PRO A 409 -25.95 -19.20 10.14
N ALA A 410 -24.89 -18.92 10.92
CA ALA A 410 -24.70 -17.64 11.55
C ALA A 410 -24.95 -16.59 10.47
N ASP A 411 -25.98 -15.80 10.69
CA ASP A 411 -26.29 -14.63 9.89
C ASP A 411 -24.97 -13.90 9.71
N ASP A 412 -24.43 -13.89 8.50
CA ASP A 412 -23.24 -13.09 8.13
C ASP A 412 -23.63 -11.60 8.18
N GLY A 413 -24.39 -11.25 9.24
CA GLY A 413 -24.94 -9.95 9.52
C GLY A 413 -23.88 -8.89 9.32
N ILE A 414 -23.80 -8.43 8.09
CA ILE A 414 -23.04 -7.25 7.73
C ILE A 414 -23.86 -6.11 8.27
N ASP A 415 -23.46 -5.66 9.47
CA ASP A 415 -24.07 -4.47 10.06
C ASP A 415 -23.77 -3.28 9.14
N PRO A 416 -24.78 -2.68 8.49
CA PRO A 416 -24.57 -1.52 7.63
C PRO A 416 -24.04 -0.32 8.39
N HIS A 417 -24.00 -0.37 9.73
CA HIS A 417 -23.50 0.69 10.63
C HIS A 417 -22.02 0.52 11.03
N GLU A 418 -21.32 -0.54 10.58
CA GLU A 418 -19.89 -0.70 10.91
C GLU A 418 -18.96 0.37 10.28
N ASP A 419 -19.45 1.21 9.35
CA ASP A 419 -18.74 2.40 8.81
C ASP A 419 -19.07 3.66 9.64
N ILE A 420 -19.05 3.57 10.97
CA ILE A 420 -19.43 4.66 11.87
C ILE A 420 -18.34 5.73 11.90
N VAL A 421 -18.75 6.99 11.82
CA VAL A 421 -17.92 8.14 12.22
C VAL A 421 -17.94 8.22 13.74
N ILE A 422 -16.79 8.03 14.36
CA ILE A 422 -16.67 8.22 15.81
C ILE A 422 -16.44 9.71 16.07
N ALA A 423 -17.37 10.35 16.76
CA ALA A 423 -17.34 11.77 17.03
C ALA A 423 -16.16 12.15 17.96
N ALA A 424 -15.69 13.38 17.84
CA ALA A 424 -14.61 13.92 18.67
C ALA A 424 -14.92 13.83 20.17
N GLU A 425 -16.19 13.93 20.55
CA GLU A 425 -16.66 13.85 21.94
C GLU A 425 -16.46 12.45 22.54
N GLU A 426 -16.58 11.38 21.75
CA GLU A 426 -16.30 10.01 22.19
C GLU A 426 -14.80 9.75 22.35
N LEU A 427 -13.96 10.44 21.59
CA LEU A 427 -12.51 10.40 21.73
C LEU A 427 -12.05 11.06 23.04
N ALA A 428 -12.68 12.16 23.43
CA ALA A 428 -12.35 12.92 24.63
C ALA A 428 -12.74 12.18 25.94
N GLY A 429 -13.73 11.29 25.87
CA GLY A 429 -14.23 10.53 27.04
C GLY A 429 -13.54 9.20 27.30
N LEU A 430 -12.61 8.77 26.44
CA LEU A 430 -11.89 7.52 26.63
C LEU A 430 -10.76 7.70 27.65
N PRO A 431 -10.74 6.94 28.75
CA PRO A 431 -9.61 6.93 29.68
C PRO A 431 -8.43 6.26 28.97
N VAL A 432 -7.64 7.05 28.23
CA VAL A 432 -6.32 6.64 27.78
C VAL A 432 -5.37 6.85 28.95
N ASP A 433 -5.52 6.03 29.98
CA ASP A 433 -4.60 5.98 31.11
C ASP A 433 -3.33 5.27 30.63
N LEU A 434 -2.55 5.97 29.80
CA LEU A 434 -1.23 5.52 29.42
C LEU A 434 -0.33 5.68 30.64
N PRO A 435 0.33 4.62 31.11
CA PRO A 435 1.30 4.75 32.17
C PRO A 435 2.33 5.82 31.77
N PRO A 436 2.77 6.67 32.71
CA PRO A 436 3.76 7.69 32.41
C PRO A 436 4.99 7.05 31.77
N PRO A 437 5.65 7.73 30.81
CA PRO A 437 6.82 7.19 30.14
C PRO A 437 7.88 6.79 31.19
N PRO A 438 8.55 5.64 31.01
CA PRO A 438 9.56 5.19 31.94
C PRO A 438 10.62 6.30 32.11
N LYS A 439 10.88 6.69 33.34
CA LYS A 439 11.94 7.66 33.64
C LYS A 439 13.26 7.05 33.18
N LEU A 440 13.88 7.65 32.16
CA LEU A 440 15.23 7.29 31.78
C LEU A 440 16.17 7.56 32.96
N PRO A 441 17.03 6.63 33.34
CA PRO A 441 17.96 6.86 34.46
C PRO A 441 18.83 8.06 34.15
N GLY A 442 18.72 9.13 34.95
CA GLY A 442 19.68 10.19 35.06
C GLY A 442 19.46 11.49 34.30
N ARG A 443 18.24 11.83 33.85
CA ARG A 443 17.93 13.20 33.39
C ARG A 443 16.51 13.59 33.74
N ASP A 444 16.36 14.45 34.73
CA ASP A 444 15.18 15.31 34.88
C ASP A 444 15.22 16.34 33.74
N VAL A 445 14.64 15.99 32.59
CA VAL A 445 14.44 16.93 31.49
C VAL A 445 12.96 17.23 31.43
N ASP A 446 12.64 18.50 31.67
CA ASP A 446 11.30 19.03 31.53
C ASP A 446 10.74 18.65 30.14
N ALA A 447 9.70 17.83 30.09
CA ALA A 447 9.17 17.26 28.84
C ALA A 447 8.77 18.36 27.84
N LYS A 448 8.37 19.53 28.34
CA LYS A 448 8.04 20.70 27.52
C LYS A 448 9.27 21.34 26.88
N ALA A 449 10.42 21.31 27.56
CA ALA A 449 11.69 21.80 27.04
C ALA A 449 12.29 20.80 26.02
N ALA A 450 12.11 19.49 26.21
CA ALA A 450 12.57 18.46 25.28
C ALA A 450 11.79 18.47 23.95
N LEU A 451 10.46 18.68 23.98
CA LEU A 451 9.63 18.84 22.80
C LEU A 451 9.96 20.13 22.02
N GLY A 452 10.22 21.24 22.72
CA GLY A 452 10.71 22.48 22.12
C GLY A 452 12.08 22.30 21.46
N GLY A 453 12.97 21.53 22.07
CA GLY A 453 14.29 21.19 21.53
C GLY A 453 14.27 20.32 20.27
N LEU A 454 13.35 19.33 20.20
CA LEU A 454 13.18 18.46 19.03
C LEU A 454 12.56 19.20 17.84
N ARG A 455 11.54 20.03 18.07
CA ARG A 455 10.94 20.90 17.04
C ARG A 455 11.97 21.91 16.49
N ALA A 456 12.76 22.51 17.36
CA ALA A 456 13.84 23.43 16.97
C ALA A 456 14.98 22.74 16.21
N ARG A 457 15.28 21.47 16.49
CA ARG A 457 16.26 20.67 15.73
C ARG A 457 15.75 20.31 14.35
N HIS A 458 14.48 19.91 14.23
CA HIS A 458 13.91 19.55 12.92
C HIS A 458 13.79 20.76 12.00
N ALA A 459 13.33 21.90 12.51
CA ALA A 459 13.31 23.16 11.77
C ALA A 459 14.71 23.55 11.30
N ARG A 460 15.71 23.54 12.20
CA ARG A 460 17.11 23.85 11.87
C ARG A 460 17.71 22.91 10.83
N LYS A 461 17.42 21.61 10.87
CA LYS A 461 17.90 20.65 9.87
C LYS A 461 17.26 20.92 8.49
N LYS A 462 16.00 21.32 8.45
CA LYS A 462 15.31 21.72 7.22
C LYS A 462 15.93 22.97 6.61
N ASP A 463 16.16 23.99 7.43
CA ASP A 463 16.79 25.24 6.98
C ASP A 463 18.20 25.01 6.45
N LEU A 464 19.01 24.19 7.16
CA LEU A 464 20.34 23.81 6.70
C LEU A 464 20.34 23.06 5.37
N ARG A 465 19.36 22.21 5.12
CA ARG A 465 19.20 21.55 3.83
C ARG A 465 18.86 22.53 2.71
N GLN A 466 17.97 23.49 2.99
CA GLN A 466 17.63 24.52 2.02
C GLN A 466 18.84 25.38 1.68
N TRP A 467 19.57 25.88 2.69
CA TRP A 467 20.76 26.69 2.47
C TRP A 467 21.87 25.94 1.71
N ASN A 468 22.06 24.64 1.98
CA ASN A 468 22.96 23.81 1.20
C ASN A 468 22.53 23.70 -0.27
N ALA A 469 21.23 23.55 -0.56
CA ALA A 469 20.72 23.51 -1.92
C ALA A 469 20.96 24.84 -2.66
N ASP A 470 20.72 25.97 -2.00
CA ASP A 470 20.94 27.29 -2.56
C ASP A 470 22.42 27.51 -2.91
N ARG A 471 23.34 27.08 -2.05
CA ARG A 471 24.78 27.16 -2.30
C ARG A 471 25.25 26.27 -3.45
N VAL A 472 24.67 25.10 -3.59
CA VAL A 472 24.95 24.21 -4.75
C VAL A 472 24.56 24.90 -6.04
N LEU A 473 23.38 25.53 -6.11
CA LEU A 473 22.94 26.26 -7.30
C LEU A 473 23.86 27.45 -7.62
N GLU A 474 24.35 28.16 -6.61
CA GLU A 474 25.33 29.25 -6.77
C GLU A 474 26.66 28.71 -7.32
N LEU A 475 27.17 27.61 -6.76
CA LEU A 475 28.39 26.95 -7.22
C LEU A 475 28.27 26.44 -8.67
N VAL A 476 27.15 25.87 -9.05
CA VAL A 476 26.89 25.46 -10.46
C VAL A 476 27.04 26.66 -11.40
N ARG A 477 26.49 27.82 -11.03
CA ARG A 477 26.57 29.05 -11.86
C ARG A 477 28.01 29.59 -11.95
N VAL A 478 28.77 29.57 -10.85
CA VAL A 478 30.12 30.14 -10.80
C VAL A 478 31.16 29.21 -11.39
N THR A 479 31.03 27.90 -11.17
CA THR A 479 32.01 26.89 -11.65
C THR A 479 31.72 26.40 -13.07
N GLY A 480 30.49 26.52 -13.56
CA GLY A 480 30.05 25.88 -14.82
C GLY A 480 30.00 24.35 -14.76
N MET A 481 30.18 23.75 -13.58
CA MET A 481 30.11 22.30 -13.40
C MET A 481 28.64 21.84 -13.31
N GLU A 482 28.37 20.61 -13.72
CA GLU A 482 27.04 20.01 -13.56
C GLU A 482 26.68 19.79 -12.08
N HIS A 483 25.40 19.91 -11.76
CA HIS A 483 24.87 19.78 -10.41
C HIS A 483 25.32 18.50 -9.65
N PRO A 484 25.37 17.28 -10.27
CA PRO A 484 25.90 16.09 -9.61
C PRO A 484 27.39 16.19 -9.26
N MET A 485 28.19 16.82 -10.10
CA MET A 485 29.62 17.00 -9.88
C MET A 485 29.91 17.97 -8.74
N VAL A 486 29.16 19.07 -8.65
CA VAL A 486 29.24 20.01 -7.54
C VAL A 486 28.87 19.32 -6.23
N ASN A 487 27.82 18.52 -6.20
CA ASN A 487 27.44 17.77 -5.00
C ASN A 487 28.49 16.74 -4.58
N ALA A 488 29.08 16.01 -5.52
CA ALA A 488 30.13 15.03 -5.24
C ALA A 488 31.38 15.70 -4.65
N GLU A 489 31.81 16.82 -5.21
CA GLU A 489 32.97 17.58 -4.74
C GLU A 489 32.70 18.20 -3.35
N LEU A 490 31.51 18.75 -3.11
CA LEU A 490 31.14 19.27 -1.79
C LEU A 490 31.09 18.18 -0.73
N ASN A 491 30.53 17.02 -1.07
CA ASN A 491 30.48 15.88 -0.15
C ASN A 491 31.90 15.43 0.23
N LYS A 492 32.84 15.39 -0.73
CA LYS A 492 34.24 15.06 -0.52
C LYS A 492 34.90 16.08 0.38
N ARG A 493 34.75 17.38 0.14
CA ARG A 493 35.32 18.47 0.94
C ARG A 493 34.81 18.49 2.38
N ALA A 494 33.53 18.18 2.57
CA ALA A 494 32.87 18.19 3.87
C ALA A 494 33.01 16.87 4.65
N GLY A 495 33.55 15.81 4.03
CA GLY A 495 33.61 14.47 4.61
C GLY A 495 32.21 13.86 4.85
N VAL A 496 31.28 14.09 3.93
CA VAL A 496 29.89 13.62 4.01
C VAL A 496 29.65 12.57 2.94
N GLY A 497 29.16 11.39 3.30
CA GLY A 497 28.87 10.32 2.35
C GLY A 497 27.66 10.63 1.49
N ARG A 498 26.50 10.83 2.12
CA ARG A 498 25.24 11.19 1.46
C ARG A 498 24.54 12.31 2.20
N VAL A 499 24.06 13.33 1.47
CA VAL A 499 23.34 14.48 2.06
C VAL A 499 22.03 14.06 2.74
N ALA A 500 21.37 13.00 2.22
CA ALA A 500 20.15 12.48 2.80
C ALA A 500 20.33 11.91 4.23
N GLU A 501 21.50 11.36 4.51
CA GLU A 501 21.87 10.73 5.79
C GLU A 501 22.58 11.70 6.76
N ALA A 502 22.93 12.91 6.28
CA ALA A 502 23.70 13.88 7.03
C ALA A 502 22.94 14.38 8.27
N ASP A 503 23.63 14.39 9.42
CA ASP A 503 23.17 15.05 10.62
C ASP A 503 23.34 16.59 10.54
N GLU A 504 22.90 17.33 11.56
CA GLU A 504 22.99 18.79 11.61
C GLU A 504 24.44 19.28 11.52
N ALA A 505 25.37 18.57 12.16
CA ALA A 505 26.77 18.93 12.14
C ALA A 505 27.42 18.70 10.76
N ALA A 506 27.06 17.60 10.08
CA ALA A 506 27.51 17.30 8.73
C ALA A 506 26.95 18.32 7.70
N LEU A 507 25.68 18.72 7.84
CA LEU A 507 25.08 19.75 6.99
C LEU A 507 25.73 21.12 7.18
N ARG A 508 26.13 21.47 8.40
CA ARG A 508 26.87 22.71 8.67
C ARG A 508 28.26 22.68 8.07
N ARG A 509 29.00 21.56 8.23
CA ARG A 509 30.35 21.42 7.59
C ARG A 509 30.22 21.53 6.06
N ARG A 510 29.17 20.96 5.49
CA ARG A 510 28.96 21.01 4.05
C ARG A 510 28.61 22.43 3.56
N LEU A 511 27.83 23.19 4.34
CA LEU A 511 27.50 24.58 4.05
C LEU A 511 28.79 25.45 4.13
N GLN A 512 29.62 25.25 5.16
CA GLN A 512 30.89 25.95 5.29
C GLN A 512 31.85 25.64 4.12
N ALA A 513 31.94 24.37 3.72
CA ALA A 513 32.75 23.97 2.57
C ALA A 513 32.26 24.60 1.25
N ALA A 514 30.96 24.84 1.13
CA ALA A 514 30.38 25.53 -0.02
C ALA A 514 30.73 27.02 -0.02
N ASP A 515 30.63 27.68 1.14
CA ASP A 515 30.98 29.08 1.30
C ASP A 515 32.51 29.31 1.06
N ASP A 516 33.37 28.44 1.61
CA ASP A 516 34.81 28.49 1.39
C ASP A 516 35.16 28.29 -0.10
N TRP A 517 34.44 27.41 -0.79
CA TRP A 517 34.65 27.17 -2.21
C TRP A 517 34.22 28.38 -3.05
N LEU A 518 33.07 29.00 -2.75
CA LEU A 518 32.62 30.23 -3.40
C LEU A 518 33.60 31.41 -3.17
N GLU A 519 34.13 31.54 -1.94
CA GLU A 519 35.11 32.55 -1.66
C GLU A 519 36.43 32.36 -2.43
N SER A 520 36.85 31.09 -2.65
CA SER A 520 38.04 30.80 -3.45
C SER A 520 37.93 31.30 -4.89
N PHE A 521 36.74 31.24 -5.46
CA PHE A 521 36.44 31.79 -6.80
C PHE A 521 36.41 33.32 -6.81
N ARG A 522 35.85 33.97 -5.77
CA ARG A 522 35.80 35.43 -5.66
C ARG A 522 37.16 36.08 -5.46
N ARG A 523 38.14 35.32 -4.95
CA ARG A 523 39.54 35.77 -4.80
C ARG A 523 40.39 35.55 -6.06
N ALA A 524 39.92 34.68 -6.98
CA ALA A 524 40.63 34.34 -8.22
C ALA A 524 40.14 35.16 -9.44
N THR A 525 39.03 35.87 -9.30
CA THR A 525 38.48 36.86 -10.25
C THR A 525 38.73 38.27 -9.77
#